data_36e14c5d71e2cb1546ea207a635b3f8d
#
_entry.id   36e14c5d71e2cb1546ea207a635b3f8d
#
_cell.length_a   1.000
_cell.length_b   1.000
_cell.length_c   1.000
_cell.angle_alpha   90.00
_cell.angle_beta   90.00
_cell.angle_gamma   90.00
#
_symmetry.space_group_name_H-M   'P 1'
#
loop_
_entity.id
_entity.type
_entity.pdbx_description
1 polymer ?
#
loop_
_entity_poly.entity_id
_entity_poly.type
_entity_poly.pdbx_seq_one_letter_code
_entity_poly.pdbx_strand_id
1 'polypeptide(L)'
;MFASPQITEEQRPVMDIGKDLTKRQQEIFDFIKKYSAKYGYPPTVRDIGKAVGLASSSTVHAHLANLEKVGLLRRDPSKPRAIELLDRTVDAVKSVVGGSDGLPLVGNVAAGQPILADENIEDRVTVDPRVGGDEGEYVLTVKGDSMINAGIFAGDLVVVRPQDTATDGDIVVALLGEDATVKRFFRESDHVRLQPENDTMEPIRSREVQVLGRVVGVLRKVA
;
A
#
# COMPACT_ATOMS: atom_id res chain seq x y z
N MET A 1 6.40 15.10 51.32
CA MET A 1 5.44 14.33 50.53
C MET A 1 4.91 15.28 49.46
N PHE A 2 5.64 15.38 48.33
CA PHE A 2 5.29 16.29 47.23
C PHE A 2 4.64 15.46 46.10
N ALA A 3 3.36 15.71 45.87
CA ALA A 3 2.62 15.11 44.79
C ALA A 3 3.01 15.78 43.47
N SER A 4 3.48 15.00 42.52
CA SER A 4 3.70 15.43 41.12
C SER A 4 2.35 15.69 40.42
N PRO A 5 2.19 16.80 39.70
CA PRO A 5 0.94 17.05 38.95
C PRO A 5 0.82 16.07 37.78
N GLN A 6 -0.27 15.36 37.77
CA GLN A 6 -0.69 14.57 36.59
C GLN A 6 -1.16 15.53 35.49
N ILE A 7 -0.42 15.54 34.36
CA ILE A 7 -0.83 16.26 33.16
C ILE A 7 -1.88 15.43 32.47
N THR A 8 -3.12 15.88 32.44
CA THR A 8 -4.23 15.27 31.72
C THR A 8 -3.98 15.38 30.19
N GLU A 9 -4.40 14.36 29.46
CA GLU A 9 -4.19 14.16 28.02
C GLU A 9 -4.77 15.28 27.11
N GLU A 10 -5.59 16.17 27.64
CA GLU A 10 -6.23 17.29 26.91
C GLU A 10 -5.34 18.52 26.68
N GLN A 11 -4.10 18.54 27.15
CA GLN A 11 -3.20 19.73 27.04
C GLN A 11 -1.98 19.50 26.14
N ARG A 12 -2.01 18.58 25.18
CA ARG A 12 -0.99 18.56 24.13
C ARG A 12 -1.33 19.61 23.09
N PRO A 13 -0.47 20.63 22.88
CA PRO A 13 -0.73 21.61 21.84
C PRO A 13 -0.74 20.91 20.48
N VAL A 14 -1.84 21.04 19.74
CA VAL A 14 -1.89 20.74 18.31
C VAL A 14 -0.84 21.66 17.67
N MET A 15 0.31 21.11 17.27
CA MET A 15 1.33 21.85 16.54
C MET A 15 0.73 22.33 15.22
N ASP A 16 0.52 23.63 15.13
CA ASP A 16 0.09 24.33 13.91
C ASP A 16 1.26 24.34 12.93
N ILE A 17 1.32 23.33 12.06
CA ILE A 17 2.41 23.02 11.13
C ILE A 17 2.65 24.16 10.11
N GLY A 18 1.70 25.08 9.98
CA GLY A 18 1.83 26.27 9.11
C GLY A 18 2.75 27.35 9.66
N LYS A 19 3.10 27.33 10.96
CA LYS A 19 3.91 28.36 11.61
C LYS A 19 5.42 28.13 11.55
N ASP A 20 5.89 26.92 11.26
CA ASP A 20 7.31 26.56 11.28
C ASP A 20 7.99 26.58 9.90
N LEU A 21 7.22 26.75 8.81
CA LEU A 21 7.77 26.86 7.48
C LEU A 21 8.02 28.30 7.06
N THR A 22 9.18 28.55 6.47
CA THR A 22 9.40 29.83 5.80
C THR A 22 8.50 29.93 4.57
N LYS A 23 8.15 31.16 4.17
CA LYS A 23 7.32 31.40 2.98
C LYS A 23 7.83 30.65 1.75
N ARG A 24 9.16 30.55 1.59
CA ARG A 24 9.77 29.84 0.47
C ARG A 24 9.65 28.32 0.57
N GLN A 25 9.72 27.77 1.75
CA GLN A 25 9.48 26.33 1.98
C GLN A 25 8.03 25.96 1.69
N GLN A 26 7.09 26.82 2.09
CA GLN A 26 5.67 26.64 1.78
C GLN A 26 5.41 26.67 0.28
N GLU A 27 5.97 27.64 -0.46
CA GLU A 27 5.85 27.71 -1.92
C GLU A 27 6.37 26.45 -2.62
N ILE A 28 7.50 25.91 -2.16
CA ILE A 28 8.10 24.68 -2.70
C ILE A 28 7.19 23.47 -2.40
N PHE A 29 6.70 23.33 -1.18
CA PHE A 29 5.83 22.25 -0.77
C PHE A 29 4.51 22.26 -1.56
N ASP A 30 3.86 23.40 -1.68
CA ASP A 30 2.61 23.58 -2.43
C ASP A 30 2.80 23.28 -3.92
N PHE A 31 3.95 23.66 -4.49
CA PHE A 31 4.27 23.34 -5.88
C PHE A 31 4.41 21.83 -6.08
N ILE A 32 5.16 21.13 -5.20
CA ILE A 32 5.35 19.68 -5.29
C ILE A 32 3.98 18.98 -5.20
N LYS A 33 3.12 19.38 -4.24
CA LYS A 33 1.77 18.84 -4.05
C LYS A 33 0.91 18.98 -5.31
N LYS A 34 0.83 20.19 -5.87
CA LYS A 34 0.06 20.48 -7.09
C LYS A 34 0.59 19.74 -8.31
N TYR A 35 1.91 19.65 -8.43
CA TYR A 35 2.55 18.97 -9.56
C TYR A 35 2.30 17.46 -9.51
N SER A 36 2.49 16.84 -8.36
CA SER A 36 2.26 15.39 -8.16
C SER A 36 0.79 15.03 -8.37
N ALA A 37 -0.15 15.85 -7.88
CA ALA A 37 -1.58 15.64 -8.10
C ALA A 37 -1.98 15.76 -9.59
N LYS A 38 -1.31 16.65 -10.35
CA LYS A 38 -1.64 16.87 -11.77
C LYS A 38 -1.04 15.82 -12.71
N TYR A 39 0.18 15.36 -12.42
CA TYR A 39 0.96 14.52 -13.34
C TYR A 39 1.14 13.09 -12.88
N GLY A 40 0.73 12.73 -11.64
CA GLY A 40 0.88 11.40 -11.08
C GLY A 40 2.32 11.02 -10.67
N TYR A 41 3.27 11.95 -10.77
CA TYR A 41 4.66 11.75 -10.36
C TYR A 41 5.27 13.05 -9.83
N PRO A 42 6.31 12.98 -8.95
CA PRO A 42 6.91 14.17 -8.36
C PRO A 42 7.77 14.96 -9.36
N PRO A 43 7.90 16.30 -9.17
CA PRO A 43 8.74 17.15 -9.99
C PRO A 43 10.23 16.89 -9.73
N THR A 44 11.06 17.22 -10.71
CA THR A 44 12.53 17.22 -10.53
C THR A 44 12.98 18.47 -9.75
N VAL A 45 14.17 18.42 -9.15
CA VAL A 45 14.81 19.59 -8.49
C VAL A 45 14.86 20.80 -9.44
N ARG A 46 15.07 20.56 -10.74
CA ARG A 46 15.12 21.61 -11.76
C ARG A 46 13.74 22.22 -12.01
N ASP A 47 12.69 21.42 -12.00
CA ASP A 47 11.30 21.89 -12.17
C ASP A 47 10.89 22.73 -10.96
N ILE A 48 11.24 22.29 -9.75
CA ILE A 48 11.02 23.05 -8.52
C ILE A 48 11.74 24.40 -8.58
N GLY A 49 13.05 24.41 -8.92
CA GLY A 49 13.83 25.64 -9.03
C GLY A 49 13.22 26.65 -10.01
N LYS A 50 12.78 26.17 -11.18
CA LYS A 50 12.10 27.02 -12.18
C LYS A 50 10.79 27.60 -11.66
N ALA A 51 9.97 26.78 -11.00
CA ALA A 51 8.64 27.17 -10.53
C ALA A 51 8.72 28.23 -9.42
N VAL A 52 9.70 28.11 -8.51
CA VAL A 52 9.84 29.06 -7.40
C VAL A 52 10.92 30.12 -7.63
N GLY A 53 11.47 30.25 -8.86
CA GLY A 53 12.44 31.28 -9.21
C GLY A 53 13.81 31.14 -8.54
N LEU A 54 14.26 29.91 -8.25
CA LEU A 54 15.58 29.62 -7.70
C LEU A 54 16.54 29.17 -8.81
N ALA A 55 17.60 29.96 -9.04
CA ALA A 55 18.59 29.67 -10.07
C ALA A 55 19.55 28.53 -9.66
N SER A 56 19.79 28.34 -8.36
CA SER A 56 20.72 27.33 -7.85
C SER A 56 20.02 26.08 -7.39
N SER A 57 20.41 24.92 -7.94
CA SER A 57 19.94 23.60 -7.49
C SER A 57 20.34 23.31 -6.04
N SER A 58 21.49 23.82 -5.56
CA SER A 58 21.95 23.66 -4.17
C SER A 58 20.96 24.29 -3.19
N THR A 59 20.39 25.46 -3.54
CA THR A 59 19.39 26.15 -2.72
C THR A 59 18.09 25.34 -2.66
N VAL A 60 17.67 24.75 -3.77
CA VAL A 60 16.50 23.84 -3.81
C VAL A 60 16.76 22.63 -2.92
N HIS A 61 17.94 22.00 -3.00
CA HIS A 61 18.31 20.88 -2.16
C HIS A 61 18.29 21.23 -0.67
N ALA A 62 18.75 22.43 -0.28
CA ALA A 62 18.71 22.90 1.11
C ALA A 62 17.27 23.04 1.62
N HIS A 63 16.37 23.61 0.83
CA HIS A 63 14.95 23.70 1.18
C HIS A 63 14.28 22.33 1.29
N LEU A 64 14.57 21.42 0.35
CA LEU A 64 14.06 20.04 0.40
C LEU A 64 14.59 19.28 1.62
N ALA A 65 15.85 19.46 2.01
CA ALA A 65 16.41 18.87 3.24
C ALA A 65 15.73 19.39 4.50
N ASN A 66 15.36 20.67 4.54
CA ASN A 66 14.59 21.22 5.66
C ASN A 66 13.16 20.68 5.70
N LEU A 67 12.47 20.55 4.55
CA LEU A 67 11.14 19.94 4.48
C LEU A 67 11.17 18.46 4.88
N GLU A 68 12.24 17.75 4.57
CA GLU A 68 12.49 16.38 5.02
C GLU A 68 12.73 16.31 6.54
N LYS A 69 13.54 17.22 7.10
CA LYS A 69 13.82 17.31 8.52
C LYS A 69 12.56 17.59 9.37
N VAL A 70 11.63 18.39 8.85
CA VAL A 70 10.34 18.65 9.49
C VAL A 70 9.30 17.57 9.18
N GLY A 71 9.67 16.54 8.40
CA GLY A 71 8.84 15.38 8.12
C GLY A 71 7.66 15.66 7.19
N LEU A 72 7.80 16.57 6.22
CA LEU A 72 6.81 16.89 5.21
C LEU A 72 7.07 16.20 3.87
N LEU A 73 8.30 15.70 3.68
CA LEU A 73 8.65 14.88 2.51
C LEU A 73 9.76 13.89 2.88
N ARG A 74 9.90 12.85 2.07
CA ARG A 74 10.99 11.89 2.10
C ARG A 74 11.66 11.84 0.73
N ARG A 75 12.97 11.62 0.68
CA ARG A 75 13.74 11.43 -0.54
C ARG A 75 14.51 10.12 -0.49
N ASP A 76 14.47 9.38 -1.59
CA ASP A 76 15.35 8.23 -1.78
C ASP A 76 16.58 8.70 -2.57
N PRO A 77 17.77 8.74 -1.96
CA PRO A 77 18.98 9.23 -2.63
C PRO A 77 19.43 8.34 -3.80
N SER A 78 18.92 7.13 -3.91
CA SER A 78 19.23 6.19 -4.98
C SER A 78 18.41 6.42 -6.26
N LYS A 79 17.35 7.24 -6.21
CA LYS A 79 16.43 7.46 -7.34
C LYS A 79 16.31 8.93 -7.72
N PRO A 80 16.55 9.31 -9.00
CA PRO A 80 16.57 10.72 -9.44
C PRO A 80 15.26 11.50 -9.32
N ARG A 81 14.12 10.82 -9.02
CA ARG A 81 12.77 11.40 -8.93
C ARG A 81 12.03 11.00 -7.66
N ALA A 82 12.71 10.56 -6.63
CA ALA A 82 12.09 10.07 -5.43
C ALA A 82 11.87 11.17 -4.39
N ILE A 83 10.93 12.08 -4.66
CA ILE A 83 10.37 12.99 -3.66
C ILE A 83 8.98 12.47 -3.31
N GLU A 84 8.81 11.97 -2.10
CA GLU A 84 7.55 11.52 -1.55
C GLU A 84 7.05 12.56 -0.55
N LEU A 85 5.82 13.05 -0.74
CA LEU A 85 5.18 13.96 0.21
C LEU A 85 4.64 13.15 1.38
N LEU A 86 5.09 13.47 2.58
CA LEU A 86 4.53 12.97 3.82
C LEU A 86 3.45 13.96 4.27
N ASP A 87 2.19 13.72 3.90
CA ASP A 87 1.08 14.57 4.33
C ASP A 87 0.72 14.22 5.78
N ARG A 88 1.40 14.86 6.74
CA ARG A 88 1.19 14.65 8.18
C ARG A 88 -0.24 14.90 8.64
N THR A 89 -1.02 15.68 7.90
CA THR A 89 -2.44 15.85 8.16
C THR A 89 -3.24 14.62 7.75
N VAL A 90 -2.77 13.90 6.73
CA VAL A 90 -3.36 12.64 6.28
C VAL A 90 -2.80 11.46 7.07
N ASP A 91 -1.49 11.45 7.39
CA ASP A 91 -0.88 10.35 8.14
C ASP A 91 -1.22 10.37 9.64
N ALA A 92 -1.39 11.55 10.26
CA ALA A 92 -1.85 11.64 11.64
C ALA A 92 -3.34 11.26 11.77
N VAL A 93 -4.17 11.56 10.77
CA VAL A 93 -5.56 11.12 10.70
C VAL A 93 -5.64 9.67 10.23
N LYS A 94 -4.73 9.22 9.35
CA LYS A 94 -4.60 7.81 8.95
C LYS A 94 -4.13 6.91 10.08
N SER A 95 -3.26 7.39 10.98
CA SER A 95 -2.81 6.61 12.14
C SER A 95 -3.82 6.55 13.29
N VAL A 96 -4.77 7.49 13.35
CA VAL A 96 -5.82 7.54 14.39
C VAL A 96 -7.15 6.97 13.90
N VAL A 97 -7.40 6.97 12.59
CA VAL A 97 -8.69 6.52 11.98
C VAL A 97 -8.44 5.43 10.91
N GLY A 98 -7.32 4.69 10.95
CA GLY A 98 -7.02 3.68 9.91
C GLY A 98 -7.42 4.19 8.53
N GLY A 99 -6.50 4.49 7.63
CA GLY A 99 -6.62 5.17 6.34
C GLY A 99 -8.02 5.28 5.76
N SER A 100 -8.50 6.46 5.55
CA SER A 100 -9.90 6.78 5.23
C SER A 100 -10.47 6.11 3.96
N ASP A 101 -9.65 5.41 3.20
CA ASP A 101 -10.10 4.73 1.98
C ASP A 101 -10.02 3.19 2.04
N GLY A 102 -9.38 2.58 3.05
CA GLY A 102 -9.22 1.13 3.13
C GLY A 102 -8.46 0.52 1.93
N LEU A 103 -8.23 -0.78 1.96
CA LEU A 103 -7.70 -1.52 0.82
C LEU A 103 -8.78 -1.69 -0.26
N PRO A 104 -8.43 -1.59 -1.55
CA PRO A 104 -9.38 -1.83 -2.62
C PRO A 104 -9.87 -3.29 -2.59
N LEU A 105 -11.18 -3.49 -2.58
CA LEU A 105 -11.82 -4.79 -2.81
C LEU A 105 -11.93 -5.00 -4.31
N VAL A 106 -11.17 -5.95 -4.82
CA VAL A 106 -11.15 -6.29 -6.25
C VAL A 106 -12.16 -7.39 -6.51
N GLY A 107 -13.11 -7.12 -7.39
CA GLY A 107 -14.20 -8.06 -7.69
C GLY A 107 -13.83 -9.09 -8.74
N ASN A 108 -13.15 -8.68 -9.77
CA ASN A 108 -12.74 -9.54 -10.86
C ASN A 108 -11.26 -9.38 -11.18
N VAL A 109 -10.57 -10.49 -11.40
CA VAL A 109 -9.17 -10.52 -11.82
C VAL A 109 -9.12 -11.18 -13.20
N ALA A 110 -8.80 -10.37 -14.19
CA ALA A 110 -8.68 -10.84 -15.59
C ALA A 110 -7.23 -10.78 -16.06
N ALA A 111 -6.87 -11.69 -16.96
CA ALA A 111 -5.57 -11.72 -17.60
C ALA A 111 -5.35 -10.45 -18.45
N GLY A 112 -4.15 -9.88 -18.38
CA GLY A 112 -3.73 -8.76 -19.23
C GLY A 112 -4.17 -7.37 -18.78
N GLN A 113 -4.96 -7.24 -17.71
CA GLN A 113 -5.32 -5.96 -17.10
C GLN A 113 -4.62 -5.76 -15.75
N PRO A 114 -4.27 -4.50 -15.36
CA PRO A 114 -3.79 -4.23 -14.02
C PRO A 114 -4.88 -4.60 -12.99
N ILE A 115 -4.51 -5.37 -11.97
CA ILE A 115 -5.45 -5.82 -10.91
C ILE A 115 -6.14 -4.62 -10.23
N LEU A 116 -5.40 -3.54 -10.01
CA LEU A 116 -5.87 -2.30 -9.38
C LEU A 116 -6.39 -1.26 -10.39
N ALA A 117 -6.83 -1.69 -11.57
CA ALA A 117 -7.56 -0.78 -12.46
C ALA A 117 -8.89 -0.37 -11.81
N ASP A 118 -9.29 0.91 -11.95
CA ASP A 118 -10.49 1.45 -11.31
C ASP A 118 -11.76 0.64 -11.61
N GLU A 119 -11.83 0.06 -12.80
CA GLU A 119 -12.94 -0.79 -13.24
C GLU A 119 -13.05 -2.14 -12.51
N ASN A 120 -11.97 -2.59 -11.85
CA ASN A 120 -11.92 -3.83 -11.09
C ASN A 120 -12.22 -3.62 -9.59
N ILE A 121 -12.27 -2.38 -9.12
CA ILE A 121 -12.49 -2.04 -7.71
C ILE A 121 -13.99 -1.90 -7.46
N GLU A 122 -14.54 -2.82 -6.67
CA GLU A 122 -15.97 -2.83 -6.29
C GLU A 122 -16.25 -2.00 -5.03
N ASP A 123 -15.32 -1.99 -4.07
CA ASP A 123 -15.48 -1.34 -2.77
C ASP A 123 -14.10 -1.12 -2.12
N ARG A 124 -14.10 -0.58 -0.90
CA ARG A 124 -12.90 -0.45 -0.06
C ARG A 124 -13.13 -1.04 1.32
N VAL A 125 -12.16 -1.78 1.81
CA VAL A 125 -12.24 -2.49 3.10
C VAL A 125 -11.20 -1.92 4.06
N THR A 126 -11.66 -1.40 5.19
CA THR A 126 -10.76 -1.00 6.28
C THR A 126 -10.18 -2.24 6.93
N VAL A 127 -8.86 -2.34 6.94
CA VAL A 127 -8.10 -3.49 7.48
C VAL A 127 -7.27 -3.01 8.66
N ASP A 128 -7.22 -3.83 9.72
CA ASP A 128 -6.33 -3.57 10.85
C ASP A 128 -4.86 -3.65 10.36
N PRO A 129 -3.99 -2.66 10.69
CA PRO A 129 -2.60 -2.65 10.26
C PRO A 129 -1.78 -3.89 10.65
N ARG A 130 -2.26 -4.67 11.63
CA ARG A 130 -1.64 -5.95 12.03
C ARG A 130 -1.95 -7.10 11.07
N VAL A 131 -2.97 -6.96 10.23
CA VAL A 131 -3.41 -7.98 9.26
C VAL A 131 -2.97 -7.63 7.85
N GLY A 132 -2.86 -6.35 7.54
CA GLY A 132 -2.45 -5.82 6.24
C GLY A 132 -2.63 -4.30 6.25
N GLY A 133 -2.49 -3.66 5.10
CA GLY A 133 -2.64 -2.20 4.95
C GLY A 133 -1.38 -1.55 4.40
N ASP A 134 -0.41 -2.36 3.97
CA ASP A 134 0.76 -1.85 3.25
C ASP A 134 0.35 -1.29 1.87
N GLU A 135 1.13 -0.35 1.38
CA GLU A 135 0.88 0.27 0.09
C GLU A 135 0.88 -0.76 -1.05
N GLY A 136 -0.15 -0.69 -1.89
CA GLY A 136 -0.34 -1.60 -3.03
C GLY A 136 -1.04 -2.91 -2.70
N GLU A 137 -1.30 -3.25 -1.42
CA GLU A 137 -2.10 -4.39 -1.05
C GLU A 137 -3.57 -4.21 -1.47
N TYR A 138 -4.25 -5.31 -1.73
CA TYR A 138 -5.64 -5.34 -2.11
C TYR A 138 -6.39 -6.51 -1.46
N VAL A 139 -7.70 -6.49 -1.54
CA VAL A 139 -8.58 -7.51 -0.96
C VAL A 139 -9.32 -8.24 -2.07
N LEU A 140 -9.46 -9.55 -1.92
CA LEU A 140 -10.28 -10.39 -2.78
C LEU A 140 -11.30 -11.16 -1.96
N THR A 141 -12.50 -11.37 -2.52
CA THR A 141 -13.47 -12.29 -1.96
C THR A 141 -13.18 -13.72 -2.40
N VAL A 142 -13.04 -14.62 -1.44
CA VAL A 142 -12.80 -16.05 -1.68
C VAL A 142 -14.07 -16.70 -2.23
N LYS A 143 -13.92 -17.44 -3.33
CA LYS A 143 -14.98 -18.26 -3.91
C LYS A 143 -14.61 -19.74 -3.81
N GLY A 144 -15.56 -20.57 -3.40
CA GLY A 144 -15.38 -22.03 -3.29
C GLY A 144 -14.61 -22.47 -2.04
N ASP A 145 -14.39 -23.78 -1.94
CA ASP A 145 -13.96 -24.47 -0.71
C ASP A 145 -12.56 -25.06 -0.79
N SER A 146 -11.75 -24.60 -1.74
CA SER A 146 -10.43 -25.22 -2.02
C SER A 146 -9.40 -25.01 -0.94
N MET A 147 -9.63 -24.12 0.05
CA MET A 147 -8.68 -23.75 1.08
C MET A 147 -9.22 -23.92 2.51
N ILE A 148 -10.23 -24.76 2.67
CA ILE A 148 -10.92 -24.96 3.97
C ILE A 148 -10.01 -25.50 5.07
N ASN A 149 -9.06 -26.39 4.74
CA ASN A 149 -8.10 -26.94 5.70
C ASN A 149 -7.04 -25.93 6.14
N ALA A 150 -6.88 -24.84 5.37
CA ALA A 150 -6.08 -23.66 5.77
C ALA A 150 -6.90 -22.63 6.56
N GLY A 151 -8.18 -22.91 6.85
CA GLY A 151 -9.07 -22.01 7.56
C GLY A 151 -9.62 -20.88 6.71
N ILE A 152 -9.51 -20.95 5.38
CA ILE A 152 -10.03 -19.95 4.42
C ILE A 152 -11.28 -20.55 3.77
N PHE A 153 -12.43 -19.88 3.92
CA PHE A 153 -13.73 -20.37 3.47
C PHE A 153 -14.34 -19.45 2.41
N ALA A 154 -15.32 -19.97 1.69
CA ALA A 154 -16.11 -19.16 0.77
C ALA A 154 -16.73 -17.96 1.48
N GLY A 155 -16.62 -16.77 0.89
CA GLY A 155 -17.08 -15.50 1.46
C GLY A 155 -16.07 -14.79 2.35
N ASP A 156 -14.94 -15.40 2.67
CA ASP A 156 -13.85 -14.69 3.34
C ASP A 156 -13.25 -13.62 2.44
N LEU A 157 -12.70 -12.59 3.06
CA LEU A 157 -11.88 -11.59 2.40
C LEU A 157 -10.40 -11.91 2.67
N VAL A 158 -9.60 -12.08 1.63
CA VAL A 158 -8.16 -12.27 1.75
C VAL A 158 -7.42 -11.00 1.40
N VAL A 159 -6.51 -10.58 2.27
CA VAL A 159 -5.57 -9.48 2.01
C VAL A 159 -4.40 -10.04 1.21
N VAL A 160 -4.10 -9.42 0.09
CA VAL A 160 -3.10 -9.88 -0.87
C VAL A 160 -2.01 -8.82 -1.04
N ARG A 161 -0.78 -9.22 -0.82
CA ARG A 161 0.41 -8.42 -1.14
C ARG A 161 0.86 -8.75 -2.56
N PRO A 162 0.85 -7.77 -3.50
CA PRO A 162 1.27 -7.98 -4.87
C PRO A 162 2.72 -8.45 -4.95
N GLN A 163 2.95 -9.52 -5.64
CA GLN A 163 4.29 -10.02 -5.99
C GLN A 163 4.16 -11.03 -7.14
N ASP A 164 5.19 -11.14 -7.96
CA ASP A 164 5.25 -12.04 -9.12
C ASP A 164 5.97 -13.35 -8.84
N THR A 165 6.49 -13.53 -7.62
CA THR A 165 7.22 -14.72 -7.17
C THR A 165 6.62 -15.25 -5.87
N ALA A 166 6.83 -16.54 -5.60
CA ALA A 166 6.43 -17.18 -4.36
C ALA A 166 7.45 -18.25 -3.94
N THR A 167 7.47 -18.54 -2.64
CA THR A 167 8.21 -19.64 -2.05
C THR A 167 7.29 -20.82 -1.76
N ASP A 168 7.88 -22.02 -1.71
CA ASP A 168 7.13 -23.25 -1.40
C ASP A 168 6.41 -23.12 -0.06
N GLY A 169 5.12 -23.41 -0.09
CA GLY A 169 4.25 -23.30 1.06
C GLY A 169 3.49 -21.97 1.19
N ASP A 170 3.83 -20.94 0.42
CA ASP A 170 3.05 -19.70 0.41
C ASP A 170 1.62 -19.94 -0.09
N ILE A 171 0.66 -19.27 0.53
CA ILE A 171 -0.70 -19.18 -0.02
C ILE A 171 -0.72 -17.99 -0.98
N VAL A 172 -1.02 -18.26 -2.23
CA VAL A 172 -0.95 -17.27 -3.31
C VAL A 172 -2.28 -17.10 -4.02
N VAL A 173 -2.47 -15.92 -4.60
CA VAL A 173 -3.41 -15.71 -5.70
C VAL A 173 -2.63 -15.96 -6.98
N ALA A 174 -3.08 -16.92 -7.76
CA ALA A 174 -2.46 -17.30 -9.03
C ALA A 174 -3.47 -17.24 -10.16
N LEU A 175 -3.02 -16.81 -11.34
CA LEU A 175 -3.80 -16.80 -12.57
C LEU A 175 -3.43 -18.04 -13.41
N LEU A 176 -4.45 -18.74 -13.86
CA LEU A 176 -4.39 -19.90 -14.77
C LEU A 176 -5.24 -19.60 -15.98
N GLY A 177 -4.61 -19.22 -17.09
CA GLY A 177 -5.35 -18.67 -18.22
C GLY A 177 -6.07 -17.37 -17.83
N GLU A 178 -7.39 -17.37 -17.80
CA GLU A 178 -8.22 -16.22 -17.41
C GLU A 178 -8.76 -16.30 -15.97
N ASP A 179 -8.55 -17.42 -15.29
CA ASP A 179 -9.13 -17.68 -13.98
C ASP A 179 -8.13 -17.44 -12.85
N ALA A 180 -8.49 -16.59 -11.88
CA ALA A 180 -7.75 -16.41 -10.65
C ALA A 180 -8.16 -17.43 -9.60
N THR A 181 -7.19 -17.99 -8.88
CA THR A 181 -7.41 -18.97 -7.81
C THR A 181 -6.51 -18.75 -6.61
N VAL A 182 -6.99 -19.12 -5.42
CA VAL A 182 -6.20 -19.13 -4.18
C VAL A 182 -5.79 -20.56 -3.89
N LYS A 183 -4.46 -20.82 -3.81
CA LYS A 183 -3.88 -22.13 -3.55
C LYS A 183 -2.57 -22.01 -2.79
N ARG A 184 -2.09 -23.12 -2.24
CA ARG A 184 -0.72 -23.20 -1.74
C ARG A 184 0.23 -23.50 -2.89
N PHE A 185 1.29 -22.71 -2.98
CA PHE A 185 2.27 -22.75 -4.06
C PHE A 185 3.40 -23.73 -3.74
N PHE A 186 3.78 -24.53 -4.73
CA PHE A 186 5.00 -25.33 -4.72
C PHE A 186 5.66 -25.30 -6.10
N ARG A 187 6.96 -25.07 -6.13
CA ARG A 187 7.75 -25.13 -7.34
C ARG A 187 8.38 -26.52 -7.48
N GLU A 188 7.98 -27.24 -8.50
CA GLU A 188 8.55 -28.54 -8.83
C GLU A 188 9.60 -28.40 -9.97
N SER A 189 10.25 -29.50 -10.36
CA SER A 189 11.40 -29.45 -11.29
C SER A 189 11.05 -28.90 -12.67
N ASP A 190 9.82 -29.12 -13.17
CA ASP A 190 9.40 -28.76 -14.51
C ASP A 190 8.02 -28.04 -14.58
N HIS A 191 7.39 -27.84 -13.43
CA HIS A 191 6.09 -27.17 -13.34
C HIS A 191 5.85 -26.55 -11.97
N VAL A 192 4.78 -25.81 -11.82
CA VAL A 192 4.24 -25.32 -10.57
C VAL A 192 3.06 -26.21 -10.16
N ARG A 193 3.07 -26.64 -8.91
CA ARG A 193 1.92 -27.31 -8.28
C ARG A 193 1.19 -26.30 -7.39
N LEU A 194 -0.07 -26.06 -7.72
CA LEU A 194 -1.01 -25.29 -6.90
C LEU A 194 -1.86 -26.27 -6.10
N GLN A 195 -1.53 -26.41 -4.83
CA GLN A 195 -2.14 -27.37 -3.92
C GLN A 195 -3.37 -26.77 -3.25
N PRO A 196 -4.57 -27.37 -3.40
CA PRO A 196 -5.70 -27.04 -2.55
C PRO A 196 -5.45 -27.53 -1.12
N GLU A 197 -5.91 -26.77 -0.17
CA GLU A 197 -6.04 -27.17 1.24
C GLU A 197 -7.46 -27.72 1.47
N ASN A 198 -7.76 -28.80 0.74
CA ASN A 198 -9.01 -29.55 0.79
C ASN A 198 -8.73 -30.97 0.30
N ASP A 199 -8.95 -31.96 1.15
CA ASP A 199 -8.63 -33.38 0.89
C ASP A 199 -9.46 -34.00 -0.25
N THR A 200 -10.55 -33.36 -0.63
CA THR A 200 -11.43 -33.82 -1.73
C THR A 200 -11.02 -33.28 -3.10
N MET A 201 -10.02 -32.42 -3.16
CA MET A 201 -9.60 -31.74 -4.37
C MET A 201 -8.19 -32.12 -4.81
N GLU A 202 -8.02 -32.39 -6.08
CA GLU A 202 -6.70 -32.69 -6.66
C GLU A 202 -5.89 -31.41 -6.91
N PRO A 203 -4.54 -31.49 -6.77
CA PRO A 203 -3.67 -30.36 -7.08
C PRO A 203 -3.64 -30.05 -8.58
N ILE A 204 -3.57 -28.74 -8.88
CA ILE A 204 -3.39 -28.26 -10.25
C ILE A 204 -1.88 -28.20 -10.54
N ARG A 205 -1.46 -28.81 -11.65
CA ARG A 205 -0.09 -28.78 -12.14
C ARG A 205 -0.04 -28.06 -13.48
N SER A 206 0.74 -26.99 -13.56
CA SER A 206 0.86 -26.19 -14.78
C SER A 206 2.26 -25.61 -14.95
N ARG A 207 2.70 -25.47 -16.19
CA ARG A 207 3.93 -24.74 -16.54
C ARG A 207 3.68 -23.24 -16.70
N GLU A 208 2.43 -22.88 -16.92
CA GLU A 208 1.98 -21.49 -17.14
C GLU A 208 1.14 -21.05 -15.95
N VAL A 209 1.80 -20.55 -14.93
CA VAL A 209 1.17 -19.98 -13.72
C VAL A 209 1.72 -18.57 -13.52
N GLN A 210 0.87 -17.60 -13.48
CA GLN A 210 1.23 -16.25 -13.08
C GLN A 210 0.85 -16.02 -11.62
N VAL A 211 1.83 -15.76 -10.76
CA VAL A 211 1.58 -15.34 -9.39
C VAL A 211 1.17 -13.87 -9.41
N LEU A 212 0.03 -13.54 -8.81
CA LEU A 212 -0.50 -12.17 -8.69
C LEU A 212 -0.17 -11.55 -7.34
N GLY A 213 0.01 -12.38 -6.32
CA GLY A 213 0.37 -11.95 -4.98
C GLY A 213 0.29 -13.06 -3.95
N ARG A 214 0.79 -12.76 -2.75
CA ARG A 214 0.74 -13.64 -1.59
C ARG A 214 -0.36 -13.18 -0.64
N VAL A 215 -1.13 -14.13 -0.12
CA VAL A 215 -2.11 -13.90 0.94
C VAL A 215 -1.36 -13.62 2.25
N VAL A 216 -1.62 -12.48 2.86
CA VAL A 216 -0.99 -12.02 4.11
C VAL A 216 -1.97 -11.95 5.27
N GLY A 217 -3.27 -11.91 4.98
CA GLY A 217 -4.32 -11.84 6.00
C GLY A 217 -5.65 -12.40 5.51
N VAL A 218 -6.50 -12.76 6.46
CA VAL A 218 -7.88 -13.20 6.22
C VAL A 218 -8.82 -12.44 7.15
N LEU A 219 -9.90 -11.93 6.59
CA LEU A 219 -10.94 -11.21 7.30
C LEU A 219 -12.26 -11.98 7.13
N ARG A 220 -12.95 -12.25 8.23
CA ARG A 220 -14.24 -12.92 8.22
C ARG A 220 -15.22 -12.20 9.11
N LYS A 221 -16.41 -11.93 8.59
CA LYS A 221 -17.55 -11.52 9.40
C LYS A 221 -18.27 -12.78 9.89
N VAL A 222 -18.30 -12.97 11.19
CA VAL A 222 -19.09 -14.02 11.82
C VAL A 222 -20.46 -13.44 12.15
N ALA A 223 -21.52 -14.10 11.70
CA ALA A 223 -22.90 -13.71 11.96
C ALA A 223 -23.36 -14.18 13.35
#